data_65c1fbe3b918cf672572503006c75e35
#
_entry.id   65c1fbe3b918cf672572503006c75e35
#
_cell.length_a   1.000
_cell.length_b   1.000
_cell.length_c   1.000
_cell.angle_alpha   90.00
_cell.angle_beta   90.00
_cell.angle_gamma   90.00
#
_symmetry.space_group_name_H-M   'P 1'
#
loop_
_entity.id
_entity.type
_entity.pdbx_description
1 polymer ?
#
loop_
_entity_poly.entity_id
_entity_poly.type
_entity_poly.pdbx_seq_one_letter_code
_entity_poly.pdbx_strand_id
1 'polypeptide(L)'
;IDPGHPVYPHVEGFQSIVLLKNDESSRPDTNDWHKDLTFKSNPPFASILHGVSVPKIGGDTLWASMSAVYDSLTDGWKEDLEGLEAIHDMGTFRNDFYKEGGINSVNSALKKVGSAVHKVIEKHPISGKKYLNVNQSFTRNILNVSQGASDHILQFLFQLLARPEFQVRFHWQNNSVAIWDNRITQHYAVNDYLPNSRHMQRVTIINDKRVK
;
A
#
# COMPACT_ATOMS: atom_id res chain seq x y z
N ILE A 1 -2.32 2.40 -17.54
CA ILE A 1 -1.35 1.46 -16.93
C ILE A 1 -0.13 2.25 -16.48
N ASP A 2 0.43 1.93 -15.30
CA ASP A 2 1.69 2.51 -14.82
C ASP A 2 2.83 2.10 -15.75
N PRO A 3 3.67 3.03 -16.21
CA PRO A 3 4.81 2.71 -17.08
C PRO A 3 5.91 1.89 -16.38
N GLY A 4 5.88 1.75 -15.06
CA GLY A 4 6.83 0.95 -14.30
C GLY A 4 6.91 1.32 -12.82
N HIS A 5 7.24 0.33 -11.99
CA HIS A 5 7.44 0.55 -10.54
C HIS A 5 8.84 1.11 -10.27
N PRO A 6 8.99 2.08 -9.35
CA PRO A 6 10.29 2.72 -9.11
C PRO A 6 11.36 1.82 -8.49
N VAL A 7 10.95 0.70 -7.85
CA VAL A 7 11.84 -0.17 -7.06
C VAL A 7 11.87 -1.60 -7.60
N TYR A 8 10.71 -2.19 -7.91
CA TYR A 8 10.64 -3.61 -8.30
C TYR A 8 11.01 -3.84 -9.76
N PRO A 9 11.62 -5.01 -10.08
CA PRO A 9 11.92 -5.42 -11.45
C PRO A 9 10.63 -5.66 -12.25
N HIS A 10 10.79 -5.77 -13.56
CA HIS A 10 9.71 -5.95 -14.51
C HIS A 10 9.90 -7.22 -15.33
N VAL A 11 8.82 -7.73 -15.88
CA VAL A 11 8.88 -8.83 -16.84
C VAL A 11 9.62 -8.35 -18.10
N GLU A 12 10.56 -9.15 -18.58
CA GLU A 12 11.33 -8.84 -19.78
C GLU A 12 10.41 -8.54 -20.97
N GLY A 13 10.66 -7.42 -21.64
CA GLY A 13 9.82 -6.92 -22.73
C GLY A 13 8.51 -6.23 -22.31
N PHE A 14 8.15 -6.23 -21.00
CA PHE A 14 6.88 -5.67 -20.51
C PHE A 14 7.10 -4.80 -19.27
N GLN A 15 7.58 -3.59 -19.47
CA GLN A 15 7.92 -2.66 -18.38
C GLN A 15 6.74 -2.33 -17.44
N SER A 16 5.51 -2.43 -17.90
CA SER A 16 4.31 -2.22 -17.10
C SER A 16 3.89 -3.41 -16.24
N ILE A 17 4.56 -4.56 -16.38
CA ILE A 17 4.29 -5.76 -15.57
C ILE A 17 5.40 -5.93 -14.55
N VAL A 18 5.09 -5.59 -13.31
CA VAL A 18 6.01 -5.73 -12.18
C VAL A 18 6.16 -7.19 -11.81
N LEU A 19 7.40 -7.63 -11.64
CA LEU A 19 7.76 -8.97 -11.20
C LEU A 19 7.97 -8.98 -9.68
N LEU A 20 7.21 -9.80 -8.97
CA LEU A 20 7.33 -10.01 -7.53
C LEU A 20 7.69 -11.48 -7.30
N LYS A 21 8.98 -11.76 -7.19
CA LYS A 21 9.50 -13.11 -7.00
C LYS A 21 10.35 -13.16 -5.74
N ASN A 22 9.95 -14.02 -4.83
CA ASN A 22 10.62 -14.22 -3.55
C ASN A 22 10.86 -15.69 -3.28
N ASP A 23 11.98 -15.99 -2.66
CA ASP A 23 12.44 -17.30 -2.21
C ASP A 23 13.47 -17.12 -1.06
N GLU A 24 14.20 -18.17 -0.68
CA GLU A 24 15.23 -18.07 0.36
C GLU A 24 16.38 -17.12 0.01
N SER A 25 16.70 -16.98 -1.28
CA SER A 25 17.79 -16.11 -1.76
C SER A 25 17.34 -14.66 -1.95
N SER A 26 16.05 -14.45 -2.20
CA SER A 26 15.40 -13.14 -2.36
C SER A 26 14.19 -13.07 -1.45
N ARG A 27 14.44 -12.89 -0.16
CA ARG A 27 13.38 -12.89 0.86
C ARG A 27 12.41 -11.74 0.66
N PRO A 28 11.10 -11.95 0.97
CA PRO A 28 10.13 -10.86 0.94
C PRO A 28 10.52 -9.78 1.96
N ASP A 29 10.21 -8.55 1.62
CA ASP A 29 10.37 -7.42 2.53
C ASP A 29 9.49 -7.56 3.78
N THR A 30 9.82 -6.80 4.81
CA THR A 30 8.94 -6.61 5.97
C THR A 30 7.61 -6.06 5.47
N ASN A 31 6.54 -6.77 5.79
CA ASN A 31 5.22 -6.41 5.32
C ASN A 31 4.47 -5.58 6.35
N ASP A 32 3.86 -4.52 5.87
CA ASP A 32 2.94 -3.68 6.63
C ASP A 32 1.66 -3.47 5.81
N TRP A 33 0.57 -3.14 6.47
CA TRP A 33 -0.64 -2.71 5.80
C TRP A 33 -0.38 -1.46 4.98
N HIS A 34 -0.68 -1.51 3.67
CA HIS A 34 -0.43 -0.39 2.77
C HIS A 34 -1.41 -0.27 1.61
N LYS A 35 -1.41 0.92 1.05
CA LYS A 35 -1.94 1.25 -0.28
C LYS A 35 -0.74 1.52 -1.17
N ASP A 36 -0.76 1.04 -2.40
CA ASP A 36 0.34 1.23 -3.33
C ASP A 36 0.62 2.71 -3.59
N LEU A 37 1.90 3.08 -3.47
CA LEU A 37 2.49 4.33 -3.95
C LEU A 37 1.82 5.64 -3.44
N THR A 38 1.33 5.66 -2.21
CA THR A 38 0.67 6.86 -1.65
C THR A 38 1.61 8.03 -1.41
N PHE A 39 2.91 7.85 -1.57
CA PHE A 39 3.88 8.95 -1.62
C PHE A 39 3.85 9.76 -2.93
N LYS A 40 3.10 9.31 -3.95
CA LYS A 40 2.81 10.09 -5.16
C LYS A 40 1.58 10.97 -4.91
N SER A 41 1.57 12.17 -5.51
CA SER A 41 0.41 13.07 -5.45
C SER A 41 -0.84 12.48 -6.11
N ASN A 42 -0.64 11.62 -7.12
CA ASN A 42 -1.70 10.85 -7.77
C ASN A 42 -1.38 9.36 -7.65
N PRO A 43 -1.76 8.70 -6.53
CA PRO A 43 -1.57 7.27 -6.37
C PRO A 43 -2.38 6.46 -7.40
N PRO A 44 -1.97 5.23 -7.70
CA PRO A 44 -2.75 4.34 -8.56
C PRO A 44 -4.14 4.11 -7.99
N PHE A 45 -5.15 4.01 -8.87
CA PHE A 45 -6.48 3.71 -8.40
C PHE A 45 -6.81 2.22 -8.30
N ALA A 46 -6.13 1.37 -9.07
CA ALA A 46 -6.37 -0.07 -9.03
C ALA A 46 -5.08 -0.85 -9.26
N SER A 47 -5.04 -2.06 -8.73
CA SER A 47 -3.98 -3.03 -9.00
C SER A 47 -4.60 -4.37 -9.42
N ILE A 48 -3.93 -5.06 -10.32
CA ILE A 48 -4.24 -6.40 -10.79
C ILE A 48 -3.04 -7.27 -10.45
N LEU A 49 -3.25 -8.34 -9.69
CA LEU A 49 -2.21 -9.26 -9.25
C LEU A 49 -2.52 -10.66 -9.77
N HIS A 50 -1.55 -11.28 -10.43
CA HIS A 50 -1.62 -12.62 -10.99
C HIS A 50 -0.63 -13.55 -10.27
N GLY A 51 -1.11 -14.69 -9.79
CA GLY A 51 -0.30 -15.76 -9.20
C GLY A 51 0.26 -16.67 -10.29
N VAL A 52 1.53 -16.49 -10.63
CA VAL A 52 2.20 -17.32 -11.65
C VAL A 52 2.56 -18.69 -11.07
N SER A 53 3.25 -18.68 -9.94
CA SER A 53 3.60 -19.88 -9.18
C SER A 53 3.53 -19.54 -7.70
N VAL A 54 2.67 -20.23 -6.98
CA VAL A 54 2.41 -19.93 -5.57
C VAL A 54 2.60 -21.18 -4.71
N PRO A 55 3.05 -21.04 -3.45
CA PRO A 55 3.19 -22.15 -2.54
C PRO A 55 1.83 -22.76 -2.21
N LYS A 56 1.79 -24.06 -1.90
CA LYS A 56 0.56 -24.74 -1.46
C LYS A 56 0.07 -24.26 -0.09
N ILE A 57 0.96 -23.75 0.75
CA ILE A 57 0.69 -23.27 2.10
C ILE A 57 1.41 -21.93 2.27
N GLY A 58 0.72 -20.96 2.84
CA GLY A 58 1.25 -19.62 3.06
C GLY A 58 1.21 -18.73 1.81
N GLY A 59 1.72 -17.52 1.93
CA GLY A 59 1.78 -16.54 0.85
C GLY A 59 0.44 -15.92 0.48
N ASP A 60 -0.56 -16.00 1.36
CA ASP A 60 -1.86 -15.37 1.18
C ASP A 60 -1.75 -13.85 1.07
N THR A 61 -2.81 -13.22 0.61
CA THR A 61 -2.96 -11.77 0.68
C THR A 61 -4.23 -11.42 1.43
N LEU A 62 -4.12 -10.44 2.33
CA LEU A 62 -5.26 -9.86 3.03
C LEU A 62 -5.58 -8.51 2.41
N TRP A 63 -6.86 -8.17 2.32
CA TRP A 63 -7.35 -6.83 1.98
C TRP A 63 -8.24 -6.32 3.10
N ALA A 64 -8.11 -5.03 3.42
CA ALA A 64 -8.95 -4.34 4.40
C ALA A 64 -9.72 -3.20 3.74
N SER A 65 -11.01 -3.09 4.06
CA SER A 65 -11.89 -2.02 3.59
C SER A 65 -11.72 -0.76 4.43
N MET A 66 -11.09 0.27 3.87
CA MET A 66 -10.87 1.54 4.57
C MET A 66 -12.14 2.37 4.76
N SER A 67 -13.19 2.11 3.97
CA SER A 67 -14.51 2.69 4.23
C SER A 67 -15.21 2.02 5.42
N ALA A 68 -15.12 0.69 5.56
CA ALA A 68 -15.69 0.00 6.71
C ALA A 68 -14.98 0.40 8.02
N VAL A 69 -13.66 0.58 7.96
CA VAL A 69 -12.89 1.12 9.11
C VAL A 69 -13.37 2.53 9.46
N TYR A 70 -13.54 3.43 8.48
CA TYR A 70 -14.08 4.77 8.69
C TYR A 70 -15.50 4.73 9.28
N ASP A 71 -16.37 3.88 8.74
CA ASP A 71 -17.76 3.76 9.19
C ASP A 71 -17.86 3.29 10.65
N SER A 72 -16.88 2.51 11.14
CA SER A 72 -16.81 2.01 12.52
C SER A 72 -16.35 3.05 13.55
N LEU A 73 -15.83 4.19 13.11
CA LEU A 73 -15.45 5.28 14.00
C LEU A 73 -16.69 5.93 14.62
N THR A 74 -16.55 6.39 15.87
CA THR A 74 -17.56 7.25 16.49
C THR A 74 -17.65 8.59 15.76
N ASP A 75 -18.77 9.30 15.93
CA ASP A 75 -18.97 10.60 15.27
C ASP A 75 -17.92 11.63 15.72
N GLY A 76 -17.55 11.64 17.03
CA GLY A 76 -16.47 12.49 17.52
C GLY A 76 -15.13 12.21 16.83
N TRP A 77 -14.74 10.94 16.62
CA TRP A 77 -13.54 10.62 15.86
C TRP A 77 -13.62 11.06 14.40
N LYS A 78 -14.79 10.94 13.77
CA LYS A 78 -14.98 11.42 12.39
C LYS A 78 -14.84 12.93 12.29
N GLU A 79 -15.38 13.67 13.26
CA GLU A 79 -15.25 15.12 13.37
C GLU A 79 -13.80 15.55 13.61
N ASP A 80 -13.10 14.92 14.56
CA ASP A 80 -11.71 15.24 14.90
C ASP A 80 -10.73 14.97 13.75
N LEU A 81 -11.01 13.97 12.91
CA LEU A 81 -10.18 13.62 11.77
C LEU A 81 -10.53 14.40 10.50
N GLU A 82 -11.71 15.02 10.43
CA GLU A 82 -12.15 15.77 9.24
C GLU A 82 -11.24 16.98 9.01
N GLY A 83 -10.74 17.11 7.79
CA GLY A 83 -9.85 18.20 7.40
C GLY A 83 -8.39 18.01 7.78
N LEU A 84 -8.03 16.99 8.57
CA LEU A 84 -6.62 16.67 8.83
C LEU A 84 -5.94 16.17 7.57
N GLU A 85 -4.66 16.50 7.45
CA GLU A 85 -3.78 16.10 6.36
C GLU A 85 -2.58 15.33 6.91
N ALA A 86 -2.10 14.35 6.15
CA ALA A 86 -0.94 13.55 6.51
C ALA A 86 0.10 13.55 5.37
N ILE A 87 1.37 13.58 5.75
CA ILE A 87 2.46 13.42 4.80
C ILE A 87 2.79 11.94 4.59
N HIS A 88 2.97 11.55 3.34
CA HIS A 88 3.39 10.23 2.91
C HIS A 88 4.72 10.32 2.19
N ASP A 89 5.66 9.45 2.50
CA ASP A 89 6.94 9.31 1.81
C ASP A 89 7.17 7.86 1.36
N MET A 90 8.32 7.59 0.75
CA MET A 90 8.64 6.26 0.22
C MET A 90 8.85 5.17 1.28
N GLY A 91 8.69 5.48 2.56
CA GLY A 91 8.66 4.51 3.65
C GLY A 91 9.90 3.63 3.75
N THR A 92 9.66 2.34 3.90
CA THR A 92 10.72 1.32 4.03
C THR A 92 11.55 1.12 2.77
N PHE A 93 11.09 1.55 1.60
CA PHE A 93 11.91 1.56 0.36
C PHE A 93 13.23 2.32 0.52
N ARG A 94 13.33 3.21 1.52
CA ARG A 94 14.62 3.82 1.88
C ARG A 94 15.70 2.80 2.19
N ASN A 95 15.32 1.67 2.79
CA ASN A 95 16.26 0.61 3.16
C ASN A 95 16.83 -0.10 1.92
N ASP A 96 16.03 -0.25 0.87
CA ASP A 96 16.46 -0.89 -0.37
C ASP A 96 17.47 0.01 -1.09
N PHE A 97 17.17 1.30 -1.24
CA PHE A 97 18.11 2.26 -1.78
C PHE A 97 19.39 2.38 -0.95
N TYR A 98 19.30 2.25 0.39
CA TYR A 98 20.48 2.24 1.24
C TYR A 98 21.36 1.01 1.00
N LYS A 99 20.79 -0.16 0.84
CA LYS A 99 21.53 -1.39 0.49
C LYS A 99 22.22 -1.30 -0.86
N GLU A 100 21.58 -0.62 -1.85
CA GLU A 100 22.12 -0.47 -3.20
C GLU A 100 23.32 0.49 -3.27
N GLY A 101 23.28 1.62 -2.56
CA GLY A 101 24.30 2.67 -2.71
C GLY A 101 24.44 3.61 -1.52
N GLY A 102 24.06 3.17 -0.33
CA GLY A 102 24.19 3.92 0.92
C GLY A 102 23.39 5.23 0.92
N ILE A 103 23.84 6.20 1.71
CA ILE A 103 23.16 7.48 1.92
C ILE A 103 22.95 8.30 0.62
N ASN A 104 23.87 8.19 -0.33
CA ASN A 104 23.78 8.90 -1.60
C ASN A 104 22.63 8.38 -2.46
N SER A 105 22.43 7.05 -2.49
CA SER A 105 21.30 6.42 -3.18
C SER A 105 19.97 6.83 -2.55
N VAL A 106 19.88 6.81 -1.23
CA VAL A 106 18.68 7.27 -0.49
C VAL A 106 18.38 8.73 -0.80
N ASN A 107 19.37 9.63 -0.73
CA ASN A 107 19.18 11.06 -1.01
C ASN A 107 18.73 11.31 -2.46
N SER A 108 19.28 10.57 -3.41
CA SER A 108 18.86 10.66 -4.82
C SER A 108 17.44 10.16 -5.01
N ALA A 109 17.07 9.05 -4.36
CA ALA A 109 15.72 8.51 -4.39
C ALA A 109 14.70 9.47 -3.76
N LEU A 110 15.00 10.06 -2.60
CA LEU A 110 14.15 11.07 -1.96
C LEU A 110 13.87 12.26 -2.86
N LYS A 111 14.89 12.75 -3.58
CA LYS A 111 14.73 13.85 -4.56
C LYS A 111 13.88 13.43 -5.76
N LYS A 112 14.03 12.21 -6.24
CA LYS A 112 13.34 11.69 -7.44
C LYS A 112 11.91 11.26 -7.15
N VAL A 113 11.68 10.58 -6.04
CA VAL A 113 10.39 9.99 -5.68
C VAL A 113 9.52 11.02 -4.95
N GLY A 114 10.13 11.81 -4.06
CA GLY A 114 9.44 12.85 -3.30
C GLY A 114 8.57 12.33 -2.17
N SER A 115 7.61 13.16 -1.82
CA SER A 115 6.56 12.90 -0.84
C SER A 115 5.27 13.56 -1.29
N ALA A 116 4.14 13.16 -0.72
CA ALA A 116 2.85 13.76 -1.00
C ALA A 116 2.07 14.01 0.29
N VAL A 117 1.22 15.02 0.28
CA VAL A 117 0.28 15.30 1.35
C VAL A 117 -1.11 14.85 0.88
N HIS A 118 -1.79 14.10 1.73
CA HIS A 118 -3.15 13.62 1.48
C HIS A 118 -4.02 13.91 2.68
N LYS A 119 -5.32 14.09 2.45
CA LYS A 119 -6.29 14.14 3.55
C LYS A 119 -6.34 12.80 4.28
N VAL A 120 -6.47 12.84 5.60
CA VAL A 120 -6.66 11.64 6.45
C VAL A 120 -7.98 10.95 6.13
N ILE A 121 -9.03 11.74 5.88
CA ILE A 121 -10.32 11.28 5.38
C ILE A 121 -10.50 11.78 3.96
N GLU A 122 -10.75 10.85 3.05
CA GLU A 122 -11.08 11.17 1.66
C GLU A 122 -12.43 10.60 1.24
N LYS A 123 -12.97 11.13 0.16
CA LYS A 123 -14.20 10.66 -0.46
C LYS A 123 -13.89 9.93 -1.76
N HIS A 124 -14.37 8.70 -1.88
CA HIS A 124 -14.17 7.92 -3.09
C HIS A 124 -14.90 8.56 -4.27
N PRO A 125 -14.20 8.87 -5.38
CA PRO A 125 -14.73 9.73 -6.43
C PRO A 125 -15.93 9.14 -7.20
N ILE A 126 -16.09 7.82 -7.17
CA ILE A 126 -17.19 7.14 -7.89
C ILE A 126 -18.32 6.81 -6.93
N SER A 127 -18.05 6.15 -5.80
CA SER A 127 -19.09 5.70 -4.87
C SER A 127 -19.57 6.77 -3.89
N GLY A 128 -18.78 7.84 -3.71
CA GLY A 128 -19.04 8.87 -2.71
C GLY A 128 -18.78 8.45 -1.26
N LYS A 129 -18.38 7.20 -1.00
CA LYS A 129 -18.07 6.74 0.35
C LYS A 129 -16.81 7.42 0.90
N LYS A 130 -16.87 7.86 2.14
CA LYS A 130 -15.68 8.32 2.88
C LYS A 130 -14.82 7.12 3.29
N TYR A 131 -13.51 7.31 3.36
CA TYR A 131 -12.55 6.31 3.77
C TYR A 131 -11.33 6.93 4.45
N LEU A 132 -10.63 6.14 5.27
CA LEU A 132 -9.35 6.54 5.85
C LEU A 132 -8.22 6.37 4.83
N ASN A 133 -7.42 7.41 4.68
CA ASN A 133 -6.31 7.46 3.71
C ASN A 133 -4.95 7.56 4.39
N VAL A 134 -4.74 6.76 5.43
CA VAL A 134 -3.45 6.59 6.11
C VAL A 134 -3.05 5.12 6.06
N ASN A 135 -1.74 4.82 6.01
CA ASN A 135 -1.23 3.45 6.02
C ASN A 135 0.15 3.36 6.71
N GLN A 136 0.48 2.18 7.23
CA GLN A 136 1.70 1.96 7.99
C GLN A 136 2.97 2.18 7.17
N SER A 137 2.98 1.73 5.91
CA SER A 137 4.20 1.74 5.10
C SER A 137 4.65 3.16 4.72
N PHE A 138 3.71 4.04 4.40
CA PHE A 138 4.04 5.32 3.76
C PHE A 138 3.63 6.56 4.56
N THR A 139 2.62 6.50 5.44
CA THR A 139 2.22 7.67 6.24
C THR A 139 3.25 7.93 7.35
N ARG A 140 3.77 9.14 7.41
CA ARG A 140 4.80 9.55 8.38
C ARG A 140 4.23 10.28 9.58
N ASN A 141 3.47 11.32 9.33
CA ASN A 141 2.83 12.11 10.39
C ASN A 141 1.61 12.84 9.86
N ILE A 142 0.72 13.20 10.79
CA ILE A 142 -0.39 14.12 10.58
C ILE A 142 0.14 15.53 10.76
N LEU A 143 -0.21 16.42 9.84
CA LEU A 143 0.20 17.82 9.86
C LEU A 143 -0.65 18.65 10.82
N ASN A 144 -0.11 19.78 11.27
CA ASN A 144 -0.77 20.75 12.15
C ASN A 144 -1.20 20.22 13.53
N VAL A 145 -0.63 19.09 13.97
CA VAL A 145 -0.75 18.56 15.32
C VAL A 145 0.64 18.29 15.90
N SER A 146 0.75 18.16 17.23
CA SER A 146 2.03 17.76 17.83
C SER A 146 2.45 16.35 17.36
N GLN A 147 3.74 16.06 17.36
CA GLN A 147 4.25 14.75 16.99
C GLN A 147 3.61 13.63 17.83
N GLY A 148 3.51 13.84 19.15
CA GLY A 148 2.89 12.86 20.05
C GLY A 148 1.40 12.62 19.73
N ALA A 149 0.65 13.67 19.37
CA ALA A 149 -0.74 13.51 18.94
C ALA A 149 -0.84 12.75 17.61
N SER A 150 0.02 13.10 16.64
CA SER A 150 0.10 12.38 15.36
C SER A 150 0.36 10.90 15.57
N ASP A 151 1.36 10.55 16.38
CA ASP A 151 1.73 9.15 16.63
C ASP A 151 0.59 8.36 17.27
N HIS A 152 -0.10 8.94 18.26
CA HIS A 152 -1.26 8.30 18.90
C HIS A 152 -2.42 8.07 17.94
N ILE A 153 -2.76 9.08 17.14
CA ILE A 153 -3.85 8.97 16.15
C ILE A 153 -3.52 7.88 15.13
N LEU A 154 -2.32 7.93 14.55
CA LEU A 154 -1.91 6.95 13.53
C LEU A 154 -1.86 5.53 14.11
N GLN A 155 -1.31 5.36 15.33
CA GLN A 155 -1.28 4.06 15.99
C GLN A 155 -2.68 3.50 16.22
N PHE A 156 -3.61 4.32 16.72
CA PHE A 156 -5.00 3.93 16.89
C PHE A 156 -5.64 3.47 15.57
N LEU A 157 -5.50 4.25 14.49
CA LEU A 157 -6.07 3.93 13.19
C LEU A 157 -5.46 2.66 12.59
N PHE A 158 -4.16 2.42 12.77
CA PHE A 158 -3.50 1.21 12.31
C PHE A 158 -3.94 -0.04 13.10
N GLN A 159 -4.17 0.09 14.40
CA GLN A 159 -4.70 -1.01 15.20
C GLN A 159 -6.17 -1.32 14.83
N LEU A 160 -6.96 -0.30 14.56
CA LEU A 160 -8.36 -0.46 14.19
C LEU A 160 -8.50 -1.26 12.88
N LEU A 161 -7.71 -0.94 11.87
CA LEU A 161 -7.73 -1.64 10.57
C LEU A 161 -7.28 -3.11 10.70
N ALA A 162 -6.48 -3.44 11.71
CA ALA A 162 -6.01 -4.81 11.92
C ALA A 162 -7.11 -5.77 12.44
N ARG A 163 -8.32 -5.27 12.74
CA ARG A 163 -9.45 -6.09 13.17
C ARG A 163 -9.99 -6.96 12.03
N PRO A 164 -10.26 -8.24 12.28
CA PRO A 164 -10.65 -9.20 11.24
C PRO A 164 -11.98 -8.84 10.55
N GLU A 165 -12.87 -8.08 11.21
CA GLU A 165 -14.18 -7.68 10.66
C GLU A 165 -14.05 -6.79 9.41
N PHE A 166 -12.91 -6.15 9.21
CA PHE A 166 -12.66 -5.27 8.07
C PHE A 166 -11.89 -5.96 6.95
N GLN A 167 -11.50 -7.23 7.13
CA GLN A 167 -10.53 -7.92 6.30
C GLN A 167 -11.14 -9.09 5.54
N VAL A 168 -10.56 -9.37 4.39
CA VAL A 168 -10.71 -10.64 3.69
C VAL A 168 -9.32 -11.23 3.48
N ARG A 169 -9.19 -12.54 3.66
CA ARG A 169 -7.98 -13.31 3.38
C ARG A 169 -8.18 -14.15 2.13
N PHE A 170 -7.28 -14.03 1.18
CA PHE A 170 -7.33 -14.74 -0.09
C PHE A 170 -6.18 -15.74 -0.18
N HIS A 171 -6.53 -17.01 -0.36
CA HIS A 171 -5.59 -18.09 -0.61
C HIS A 171 -5.33 -18.22 -2.11
N TRP A 172 -4.07 -18.06 -2.50
CA TRP A 172 -3.68 -18.10 -3.90
C TRP A 172 -3.58 -19.51 -4.45
N GLN A 173 -3.99 -19.67 -5.69
CA GLN A 173 -3.70 -20.83 -6.54
C GLN A 173 -2.96 -20.33 -7.80
N ASN A 174 -2.20 -21.20 -8.47
CA ASN A 174 -1.59 -20.86 -9.74
C ASN A 174 -2.67 -20.37 -10.73
N ASN A 175 -2.37 -19.29 -11.43
CA ASN A 175 -3.27 -18.57 -12.33
C ASN A 175 -4.44 -17.83 -11.65
N SER A 176 -4.50 -17.75 -10.33
CA SER A 176 -5.44 -16.83 -9.66
C SER A 176 -5.14 -15.39 -10.04
N VAL A 177 -6.20 -14.60 -10.22
CA VAL A 177 -6.11 -13.16 -10.46
C VAL A 177 -6.96 -12.43 -9.44
N ALA A 178 -6.38 -11.45 -8.75
CA ALA A 178 -7.10 -10.54 -7.88
C ALA A 178 -7.02 -9.10 -8.42
N ILE A 179 -8.13 -8.38 -8.32
CA ILE A 179 -8.25 -6.98 -8.74
C ILE A 179 -8.84 -6.22 -7.55
N TRP A 180 -8.21 -5.10 -7.18
CA TRP A 180 -8.74 -4.25 -6.12
C TRP A 180 -8.63 -2.77 -6.44
N ASP A 181 -9.53 -1.98 -5.86
CA ASP A 181 -9.46 -0.52 -5.89
C ASP A 181 -8.49 -0.05 -4.80
N ASN A 182 -7.32 0.42 -5.21
CA ASN A 182 -6.24 0.85 -4.33
C ASN A 182 -6.59 2.12 -3.53
N ARG A 183 -7.62 2.88 -3.94
CA ARG A 183 -8.04 4.11 -3.23
C ARG A 183 -8.70 3.80 -1.90
N ILE A 184 -9.51 2.74 -1.84
CA ILE A 184 -10.40 2.44 -0.70
C ILE A 184 -10.01 1.15 0.04
N THR A 185 -8.98 0.44 -0.40
CA THR A 185 -8.49 -0.78 0.26
C THR A 185 -7.01 -0.67 0.60
N GLN A 186 -6.63 -1.23 1.73
CA GLN A 186 -5.24 -1.58 2.02
C GLN A 186 -5.03 -3.07 1.85
N HIS A 187 -3.80 -3.47 1.63
CA HIS A 187 -3.45 -4.87 1.53
C HIS A 187 -2.19 -5.21 2.32
N TYR A 188 -2.07 -6.50 2.62
CA TYR A 188 -0.97 -7.10 3.37
C TYR A 188 -0.62 -8.44 2.71
N ALA A 189 0.61 -8.61 2.23
CA ALA A 189 1.09 -9.87 1.71
C ALA A 189 1.69 -10.71 2.84
N VAL A 190 1.14 -11.88 3.12
CA VAL A 190 1.64 -12.76 4.18
C VAL A 190 2.92 -13.44 3.71
N ASN A 191 3.99 -13.36 4.50
CA ASN A 191 5.31 -13.89 4.15
C ASN A 191 5.69 -15.15 4.95
N ASP A 192 4.73 -16.04 5.14
CA ASP A 192 4.82 -17.29 5.92
C ASP A 192 5.10 -18.54 5.06
N TYR A 193 5.63 -18.39 3.85
CA TYR A 193 5.76 -19.47 2.87
C TYR A 193 7.20 -19.99 2.66
N LEU A 194 8.21 -19.32 3.22
CA LEU A 194 9.59 -19.80 3.10
C LEU A 194 9.74 -21.20 3.75
N PRO A 195 10.53 -22.11 3.17
CA PRO A 195 11.49 -21.92 2.08
C PRO A 195 10.90 -21.97 0.65
N ASN A 196 9.59 -22.13 0.52
CA ASN A 196 8.98 -22.20 -0.80
C ASN A 196 9.09 -20.85 -1.55
N SER A 197 9.09 -20.91 -2.89
CA SER A 197 9.08 -19.71 -3.72
C SER A 197 7.65 -19.21 -3.97
N ARG A 198 7.52 -17.90 -4.16
CA ARG A 198 6.29 -17.23 -4.57
C ARG A 198 6.60 -16.30 -5.73
N HIS A 199 5.92 -16.49 -6.87
CA HIS A 199 6.09 -15.69 -8.07
C HIS A 199 4.76 -15.08 -8.48
N MET A 200 4.70 -13.76 -8.45
CA MET A 200 3.53 -12.96 -8.82
C MET A 200 3.90 -11.95 -9.89
N GLN A 201 2.90 -11.55 -10.65
CA GLN A 201 2.99 -10.45 -11.61
C GLN A 201 1.92 -9.41 -11.29
N ARG A 202 2.28 -8.13 -11.30
CA ARG A 202 1.37 -7.04 -10.97
C ARG A 202 1.30 -6.02 -12.08
N VAL A 203 0.07 -5.61 -12.41
CA VAL A 203 -0.19 -4.44 -13.26
C VAL A 203 -0.91 -3.39 -12.41
N THR A 204 -0.44 -2.16 -12.50
CA THR A 204 -0.99 -1.03 -11.74
C THR A 204 -1.69 -0.05 -12.68
N ILE A 205 -2.86 0.41 -12.32
CA ILE A 205 -3.69 1.32 -13.11
C ILE A 205 -3.65 2.70 -12.47
N ILE A 206 -3.07 3.69 -13.16
CA ILE A 206 -2.82 5.03 -12.63
C ILE A 206 -3.85 6.07 -13.10
N ASN A 207 -4.71 5.73 -14.05
CA ASN A 207 -5.65 6.70 -14.63
C ASN A 207 -7.06 6.12 -14.65
N ASP A 208 -7.97 6.80 -13.98
CA ASP A 208 -9.42 6.58 -14.12
C ASP A 208 -10.00 7.73 -14.94
N LYS A 209 -10.28 7.47 -16.21
CA LYS A 209 -10.84 8.48 -17.13
C LYS A 209 -12.23 8.98 -16.73
N ARG A 210 -12.92 8.29 -15.81
CA ARG A 210 -14.23 8.68 -15.28
C ARG A 210 -14.12 9.77 -14.20
N VAL A 211 -12.93 9.98 -13.67
CA VAL A 211 -12.63 10.99 -12.64
C VAL A 211 -11.79 12.07 -13.31
N LYS A 212 -12.34 13.27 -13.43
CA LYS A 212 -11.67 14.45 -13.96
C LYS A 212 -11.01 15.23 -12.83
#